data_7d8382671fad7f224a2f5ed401d0585a
#
_entry.id   7d8382671fad7f224a2f5ed401d0585a
#
_cell.length_a   1.000
_cell.length_b   1.000
_cell.length_c   1.000
_cell.angle_alpha   90.00
_cell.angle_beta   90.00
_cell.angle_gamma   90.00
#
_symmetry.space_group_name_H-M   'P 1'
#
loop_
_entity.id
_entity.type
_entity.pdbx_description
1 polymer ?
#
loop_
_entity_poly.entity_id
_entity_poly.type
_entity_poly.pdbx_seq_one_letter_code
_entity_poly.pdbx_strand_id
1 'polypeptide(L)'
;MPLAEGGIPIDLLLRITAQSVGGLQNGNALGGENSAGAPGFFELLRALRRLQLAGELNVESREAQGKDGKSSLMGVFLVMGATTSGESPKTAADVARVRKLLHLSSNTRTYELVYGPSSTSRKGDKIPLVTRSVLGILTDLGAQVQVPVERIGDGSTTPTVGLIGGETRPTIIIHSGQRAPDNAYVSIAYGPSMYWVERNDFDSKYAFTVVQNVMALAEADTSSKAPVVTIPAN
;
A
#
# COMPACT_ATOMS: atom_id res chain seq x y z
N MET A 1 -1.36 -0.96 11.91
CA MET A 1 -1.35 -0.10 10.68
C MET A 1 -1.91 1.30 10.99
N PRO A 2 -1.17 2.17 11.67
CA PRO A 2 -1.69 3.47 12.13
C PRO A 2 -2.19 4.38 10.99
N LEU A 3 -1.64 4.24 9.78
CA LEU A 3 -2.08 5.04 8.64
C LEU A 3 -3.50 4.69 8.16
N ALA A 4 -3.93 3.45 8.25
CA ALA A 4 -5.29 3.05 7.86
C ALA A 4 -6.34 3.53 8.88
N GLU A 5 -5.98 3.54 10.16
CA GLU A 5 -6.80 4.13 11.25
C GLU A 5 -6.92 5.66 11.09
N GLY A 6 -5.89 6.31 10.55
CA GLY A 6 -5.86 7.75 10.26
C GLY A 6 -6.67 8.21 9.06
N GLY A 7 -7.51 7.35 8.46
CA GLY A 7 -8.40 7.72 7.35
C GLY A 7 -7.75 7.77 5.97
N ILE A 8 -6.52 7.27 5.82
CA ILE A 8 -5.90 7.15 4.50
C ILE A 8 -6.72 6.15 3.64
N PRO A 9 -6.94 6.45 2.34
CA PRO A 9 -7.60 5.54 1.42
C PRO A 9 -6.93 4.16 1.43
N ILE A 10 -7.69 3.12 1.81
CA ILE A 10 -7.16 1.77 1.98
C ILE A 10 -6.63 1.19 0.67
N ASP A 11 -7.27 1.53 -0.45
CA ASP A 11 -6.85 1.13 -1.79
C ASP A 11 -5.47 1.71 -2.13
N LEU A 12 -5.24 3.01 -1.88
CA LEU A 12 -3.96 3.66 -2.11
C LEU A 12 -2.88 3.09 -1.19
N LEU A 13 -3.18 2.91 0.10
CA LEU A 13 -2.24 2.37 1.06
C LEU A 13 -1.78 0.97 0.65
N LEU A 14 -2.71 0.06 0.36
CA LEU A 14 -2.38 -1.31 -0.05
C LEU A 14 -1.72 -1.37 -1.42
N ARG A 15 -2.11 -0.51 -2.36
CA ARG A 15 -1.47 -0.41 -3.68
C ARG A 15 0.01 -0.07 -3.56
N ILE A 16 0.38 0.85 -2.66
CA ILE A 16 1.77 1.27 -2.44
C ILE A 16 2.53 0.21 -1.63
N THR A 17 1.96 -0.24 -0.51
CA THR A 17 2.71 -0.95 0.52
C THR A 17 2.59 -2.48 0.45
N ALA A 18 1.51 -3.03 -0.12
CA ALA A 18 1.31 -4.47 -0.14
C ALA A 18 1.98 -5.13 -1.35
N GLN A 19 2.70 -6.21 -1.11
CA GLN A 19 3.12 -7.16 -2.14
C GLN A 19 1.99 -8.14 -2.44
N SER A 20 1.28 -8.62 -1.41
CA SER A 20 0.09 -9.45 -1.57
C SER A 20 -0.88 -9.30 -0.40
N VAL A 21 -2.18 -9.52 -0.66
CA VAL A 21 -3.25 -9.54 0.33
C VAL A 21 -4.09 -10.78 0.11
N GLY A 22 -4.20 -11.64 1.12
CA GLY A 22 -4.96 -12.88 1.03
C GLY A 22 -4.46 -13.85 -0.06
N GLY A 23 -3.19 -13.74 -0.46
CA GLY A 23 -2.60 -14.48 -1.58
C GLY A 23 -2.78 -13.84 -2.94
N LEU A 24 -3.59 -12.78 -3.07
CA LEU A 24 -3.68 -11.99 -4.30
C LEU A 24 -2.44 -11.12 -4.45
N GLN A 25 -1.67 -11.35 -5.49
CA GLN A 25 -0.43 -10.61 -5.76
C GLN A 25 -0.74 -9.22 -6.35
N ASN A 26 -0.08 -8.20 -5.83
CA ASN A 26 -0.05 -6.87 -6.44
C ASN A 26 0.82 -6.87 -7.69
N GLY A 27 0.59 -5.95 -8.61
CA GLY A 27 1.50 -5.70 -9.73
C GLY A 27 2.88 -5.22 -9.24
N ASN A 28 3.92 -5.44 -10.04
CA ASN A 28 5.28 -5.06 -9.72
C ASN A 28 6.03 -4.67 -11.01
N ALA A 29 6.57 -3.47 -11.07
CA ALA A 29 7.30 -2.96 -12.22
C ALA A 29 8.48 -3.84 -12.67
N LEU A 30 9.13 -4.52 -11.73
CA LEU A 30 10.24 -5.43 -11.98
C LEU A 30 9.81 -6.90 -12.09
N GLY A 31 8.51 -7.18 -12.12
CA GLY A 31 7.96 -8.54 -12.08
C GLY A 31 8.12 -9.33 -13.39
N GLY A 32 8.62 -8.74 -14.47
CA GLY A 32 8.70 -9.38 -15.76
C GLY A 32 7.33 -9.88 -16.25
N GLU A 33 7.20 -11.16 -16.57
CA GLU A 33 5.92 -11.77 -16.99
C GLU A 33 4.83 -11.70 -15.89
N ASN A 34 5.21 -11.61 -14.62
CA ASN A 34 4.31 -11.49 -13.48
C ASN A 34 4.05 -10.03 -13.06
N SER A 35 4.45 -9.05 -13.87
CA SER A 35 4.31 -7.62 -13.55
C SER A 35 2.86 -7.19 -13.32
N ALA A 36 1.90 -7.81 -14.02
CA ALA A 36 0.49 -7.47 -13.93
C ALA A 36 -0.15 -7.80 -12.57
N GLY A 37 0.43 -8.70 -11.79
CA GLY A 37 -0.18 -9.19 -10.55
C GLY A 37 -1.44 -10.02 -10.77
N ALA A 38 -2.18 -10.28 -9.69
CA ALA A 38 -3.42 -11.04 -9.74
C ALA A 38 -4.60 -10.18 -10.21
N PRO A 39 -5.43 -10.63 -11.17
CA PRO A 39 -6.58 -9.86 -11.65
C PRO A 39 -7.55 -9.42 -10.54
N GLY A 40 -7.69 -10.23 -9.48
CA GLY A 40 -8.53 -9.93 -8.32
C GLY A 40 -7.97 -8.87 -7.36
N PHE A 41 -6.68 -8.53 -7.44
CA PHE A 41 -6.07 -7.59 -6.50
C PHE A 41 -6.69 -6.19 -6.59
N PHE A 42 -6.74 -5.61 -7.79
CA PHE A 42 -7.34 -4.28 -7.98
C PHE A 42 -8.86 -4.28 -7.79
N GLU A 43 -9.53 -5.41 -8.05
CA GLU A 43 -10.94 -5.59 -7.71
C GLU A 43 -11.15 -5.54 -6.20
N LEU A 44 -10.29 -6.22 -5.43
CA LEU A 44 -10.28 -6.17 -3.97
C LEU A 44 -10.10 -4.73 -3.47
N LEU A 45 -9.11 -4.00 -3.99
CA LEU A 45 -8.84 -2.62 -3.58
C LEU A 45 -10.07 -1.72 -3.79
N ARG A 46 -10.72 -1.83 -4.96
CA ARG A 46 -11.94 -1.05 -5.26
C ARG A 46 -13.10 -1.39 -4.33
N ALA A 47 -13.28 -2.67 -4.00
CA ALA A 47 -14.34 -3.08 -3.06
C ALA A 47 -14.06 -2.56 -1.65
N LEU A 48 -12.83 -2.69 -1.14
CA LEU A 48 -12.42 -2.17 0.16
C LEU A 48 -12.60 -0.63 0.24
N ARG A 49 -12.25 0.08 -0.83
CA ARG A 49 -12.42 1.54 -0.88
C ARG A 49 -13.88 1.95 -0.81
N ARG A 50 -14.78 1.27 -1.52
CA ARG A 50 -16.23 1.56 -1.44
C ARG A 50 -16.78 1.27 -0.05
N LEU A 51 -16.36 0.20 0.60
CA LEU A 51 -16.73 -0.10 1.99
C LEU A 51 -16.20 0.97 2.95
N GLN A 52 -14.97 1.43 2.78
CA GLN A 52 -14.39 2.51 3.58
C GLN A 52 -15.19 3.81 3.43
N LEU A 53 -15.53 4.20 2.20
CA LEU A 53 -16.34 5.40 1.92
C LEU A 53 -17.76 5.32 2.47
N ALA A 54 -18.31 4.11 2.58
CA ALA A 54 -19.61 3.87 3.18
C ALA A 54 -19.57 3.78 4.73
N GLY A 55 -18.39 3.86 5.35
CA GLY A 55 -18.23 3.66 6.79
C GLY A 55 -18.38 2.18 7.24
N GLU A 56 -18.39 1.25 6.30
CA GLU A 56 -18.58 -0.19 6.53
C GLU A 56 -17.26 -0.97 6.62
N LEU A 57 -16.13 -0.28 6.58
CA LEU A 57 -14.80 -0.83 6.75
C LEU A 57 -14.05 -0.08 7.85
N ASN A 58 -13.59 -0.82 8.84
CA ASN A 58 -12.74 -0.28 9.89
C ASN A 58 -11.47 -1.14 10.05
N VAL A 59 -10.37 -0.50 10.41
CA VAL A 59 -9.11 -1.16 10.77
C VAL A 59 -8.84 -0.85 12.22
N GLU A 60 -8.74 -1.88 13.04
CA GLU A 60 -8.58 -1.75 14.48
C GLU A 60 -7.31 -2.45 14.95
N SER A 61 -6.58 -1.80 15.85
CA SER A 61 -5.49 -2.41 16.60
C SER A 61 -6.00 -2.85 17.97
N ARG A 62 -5.85 -4.12 18.31
CA ARG A 62 -6.27 -4.69 19.60
C ARG A 62 -5.10 -5.39 20.27
N GLU A 63 -4.99 -5.26 21.57
CA GLU A 63 -4.09 -6.09 22.36
C GLU A 63 -4.63 -7.52 22.40
N ALA A 64 -3.83 -8.47 21.93
CA ALA A 64 -4.08 -9.90 22.10
C ALA A 64 -3.13 -10.43 23.18
N GLN A 65 -3.67 -11.14 24.19
CA GLN A 65 -2.84 -11.86 25.12
C GLN A 65 -2.10 -13.00 24.40
N GLY A 66 -0.79 -13.05 24.56
CA GLY A 66 0.02 -14.14 24.06
C GLY A 66 -0.42 -15.47 24.70
N LYS A 67 -0.15 -16.60 24.05
CA LYS A 67 -0.49 -17.94 24.55
C LYS A 67 0.13 -18.27 25.93
N ASP A 68 1.14 -17.53 26.32
CA ASP A 68 1.84 -17.61 27.60
C ASP A 68 1.26 -16.70 28.70
N GLY A 69 0.22 -15.91 28.39
CA GLY A 69 -0.46 -15.00 29.31
C GLY A 69 0.40 -13.82 29.80
N LYS A 70 1.66 -13.70 29.32
CA LYS A 70 2.64 -12.69 29.79
C LYS A 70 3.05 -11.68 28.73
N SER A 71 2.84 -11.97 27.45
CA SER A 71 3.17 -11.06 26.35
C SER A 71 1.90 -10.47 25.75
N SER A 72 1.85 -9.15 25.65
CA SER A 72 0.83 -8.43 24.88
C SER A 72 1.31 -8.29 23.45
N LEU A 73 0.58 -8.90 22.50
CA LEU A 73 0.83 -8.77 21.08
C LEU A 73 -0.25 -7.86 20.48
N MET A 74 0.17 -6.83 19.76
CA MET A 74 -0.77 -5.97 19.00
C MET A 74 -1.23 -6.72 17.76
N GLY A 75 -2.49 -7.14 17.74
CA GLY A 75 -3.15 -7.67 16.54
C GLY A 75 -3.82 -6.56 15.74
N VAL A 76 -3.75 -6.61 14.41
CA VAL A 76 -4.48 -5.72 13.52
C VAL A 76 -5.64 -6.46 12.90
N PHE A 77 -6.82 -5.88 12.95
CA PHE A 77 -8.06 -6.50 12.51
C PHE A 77 -8.77 -5.62 11.48
N LEU A 78 -9.30 -6.28 10.45
CA LEU A 78 -10.20 -5.70 9.49
C LEU A 78 -11.63 -6.04 9.88
N VAL A 79 -12.47 -5.03 10.11
CA VAL A 79 -13.88 -5.18 10.47
C VAL A 79 -14.72 -4.71 9.30
N MET A 80 -15.63 -5.55 8.80
CA MET A 80 -16.51 -5.23 7.67
C MET A 80 -17.97 -5.34 8.06
N GLY A 81 -18.80 -4.41 7.56
CA GLY A 81 -20.23 -4.34 7.87
C GLY A 81 -20.47 -3.85 9.31
N ALA A 82 -19.75 -2.82 9.75
CA ALA A 82 -19.71 -2.38 11.16
C ALA A 82 -20.85 -1.45 11.57
N THR A 83 -21.61 -0.86 10.63
CA THR A 83 -22.62 0.13 11.00
C THR A 83 -23.94 -0.48 11.45
N THR A 84 -24.51 0.11 12.49
CA THR A 84 -25.83 -0.22 13.07
C THR A 84 -27.00 0.19 12.20
N SER A 85 -26.75 0.89 11.10
CA SER A 85 -27.78 1.53 10.23
C SER A 85 -28.30 0.65 9.08
N GLY A 86 -28.12 -0.68 9.14
CA GLY A 86 -28.56 -1.60 8.11
C GLY A 86 -27.70 -1.56 6.84
N GLU A 87 -27.16 -2.71 6.46
CA GLU A 87 -26.35 -2.84 5.23
C GLU A 87 -27.15 -2.40 4.01
N SER A 88 -26.63 -1.45 3.23
CA SER A 88 -27.22 -1.18 1.93
C SER A 88 -26.96 -2.37 0.98
N PRO A 89 -27.84 -2.64 -0.01
CA PRO A 89 -27.62 -3.73 -0.97
C PRO A 89 -26.26 -3.64 -1.69
N LYS A 90 -25.72 -2.44 -1.87
CA LYS A 90 -24.42 -2.20 -2.50
C LYS A 90 -23.27 -2.59 -1.59
N THR A 91 -23.32 -2.22 -0.31
CA THR A 91 -22.28 -2.59 0.66
C THR A 91 -22.27 -4.08 0.96
N ALA A 92 -23.44 -4.71 1.03
CA ALA A 92 -23.56 -6.17 1.16
C ALA A 92 -22.88 -6.91 -0.02
N ALA A 93 -23.06 -6.42 -1.25
CA ALA A 93 -22.40 -6.97 -2.43
C ALA A 93 -20.87 -6.82 -2.37
N ASP A 94 -20.36 -5.67 -1.90
CA ASP A 94 -18.91 -5.45 -1.73
C ASP A 94 -18.33 -6.32 -0.61
N VAL A 95 -19.02 -6.49 0.52
CA VAL A 95 -18.62 -7.43 1.59
C VAL A 95 -18.54 -8.85 1.05
N ALA A 96 -19.56 -9.30 0.32
CA ALA A 96 -19.57 -10.63 -0.29
C ALA A 96 -18.42 -10.79 -1.30
N ARG A 97 -18.11 -9.74 -2.08
CA ARG A 97 -17.00 -9.72 -3.03
C ARG A 97 -15.65 -9.87 -2.33
N VAL A 98 -15.39 -9.09 -1.28
CA VAL A 98 -14.15 -9.18 -0.50
C VAL A 98 -14.01 -10.56 0.12
N ARG A 99 -15.07 -11.11 0.72
CA ARG A 99 -15.06 -12.46 1.27
C ARG A 99 -14.73 -13.52 0.23
N LYS A 100 -15.32 -13.42 -0.96
CA LYS A 100 -15.05 -14.34 -2.07
C LYS A 100 -13.60 -14.26 -2.54
N LEU A 101 -13.08 -13.05 -2.76
CA LEU A 101 -11.71 -12.82 -3.24
C LEU A 101 -10.64 -13.29 -2.25
N LEU A 102 -10.89 -13.15 -0.96
CA LEU A 102 -9.96 -13.50 0.11
C LEU A 102 -10.27 -14.86 0.76
N HIS A 103 -11.26 -15.62 0.27
CA HIS A 103 -11.70 -16.90 0.82
C HIS A 103 -12.04 -16.83 2.32
N LEU A 104 -12.74 -15.75 2.73
CA LEU A 104 -13.08 -15.50 4.13
C LEU A 104 -14.40 -16.17 4.54
N SER A 105 -14.49 -16.51 5.81
CA SER A 105 -15.73 -17.03 6.42
C SER A 105 -16.82 -15.97 6.44
N SER A 106 -18.06 -16.37 6.17
CA SER A 106 -19.25 -15.51 6.31
C SER A 106 -19.73 -15.37 7.77
N ASN A 107 -19.23 -16.21 8.68
CA ASN A 107 -19.71 -16.29 10.06
C ASN A 107 -19.13 -15.21 10.97
N THR A 108 -18.17 -14.43 10.49
CA THR A 108 -17.56 -13.33 11.23
C THR A 108 -17.55 -12.05 10.41
N ARG A 109 -17.45 -10.93 11.10
CA ARG A 109 -17.24 -9.60 10.51
C ARG A 109 -15.83 -9.08 10.79
N THR A 110 -15.09 -9.76 11.65
CA THR A 110 -13.75 -9.36 12.09
C THR A 110 -12.73 -10.37 11.59
N TYR A 111 -11.72 -9.90 10.89
CA TYR A 111 -10.65 -10.71 10.29
C TYR A 111 -9.29 -10.18 10.73
N GLU A 112 -8.46 -11.09 11.25
CA GLU A 112 -7.11 -10.75 11.68
C GLU A 112 -6.18 -10.61 10.47
N LEU A 113 -5.45 -9.50 10.40
CA LEU A 113 -4.35 -9.31 9.44
C LEU A 113 -3.10 -9.98 9.97
N VAL A 114 -2.60 -10.99 9.28
CA VAL A 114 -1.44 -11.78 9.70
C VAL A 114 -0.29 -11.56 8.73
N TYR A 115 0.87 -11.18 9.24
CA TYR A 115 2.06 -11.06 8.41
C TYR A 115 2.55 -12.43 7.92
N GLY A 116 2.81 -12.53 6.62
CA GLY A 116 3.38 -13.71 6.01
C GLY A 116 2.61 -14.22 4.78
N PRO A 117 3.16 -15.24 4.11
CA PRO A 117 2.57 -15.80 2.91
C PRO A 117 1.31 -16.61 3.21
N SER A 118 0.45 -16.74 2.22
CA SER A 118 -0.88 -17.38 2.30
C SER A 118 -0.90 -18.83 2.81
N SER A 119 0.25 -19.52 2.79
CA SER A 119 0.34 -20.94 3.22
C SER A 119 0.16 -21.16 4.72
N THR A 120 0.30 -20.10 5.55
CA THR A 120 0.29 -20.20 7.01
C THR A 120 -1.08 -19.99 7.66
N SER A 121 -2.11 -19.57 6.92
CA SER A 121 -3.40 -19.19 7.52
C SER A 121 -4.58 -19.53 6.61
N ARG A 122 -5.02 -20.78 6.63
CA ARG A 122 -6.24 -21.23 5.93
C ARG A 122 -7.52 -21.20 6.79
N LYS A 123 -7.48 -20.54 7.94
CA LYS A 123 -8.71 -20.31 8.71
C LYS A 123 -9.38 -19.07 8.11
N GLY A 124 -10.64 -19.19 7.69
CA GLY A 124 -11.40 -18.14 7.02
C GLY A 124 -11.67 -16.86 7.84
N ASP A 125 -10.97 -16.67 8.97
CA ASP A 125 -10.97 -15.49 9.84
C ASP A 125 -9.64 -14.68 9.78
N LYS A 126 -8.67 -15.13 8.97
CA LYS A 126 -7.35 -14.51 8.86
C LYS A 126 -7.04 -14.08 7.44
N ILE A 127 -6.44 -12.90 7.29
CA ILE A 127 -6.01 -12.33 6.01
C ILE A 127 -4.48 -12.24 6.02
N PRO A 128 -3.77 -13.11 5.29
CA PRO A 128 -2.32 -13.00 5.12
C PRO A 128 -1.98 -11.71 4.38
N LEU A 129 -1.01 -10.96 4.90
CA LEU A 129 -0.51 -9.73 4.32
C LEU A 129 1.01 -9.82 4.17
N VAL A 130 1.50 -9.65 2.96
CA VAL A 130 2.93 -9.46 2.68
C VAL A 130 3.12 -8.02 2.24
N THR A 131 4.02 -7.30 2.89
CA THR A 131 4.34 -5.91 2.55
C THR A 131 5.59 -5.83 1.68
N ARG A 132 5.68 -4.79 0.88
CA ARG A 132 6.90 -4.41 0.16
C ARG A 132 7.91 -3.81 1.12
N SER A 133 9.20 -3.97 0.83
CA SER A 133 10.24 -3.16 1.46
C SER A 133 10.16 -1.70 0.97
N VAL A 134 10.76 -0.77 1.71
CA VAL A 134 10.86 0.63 1.28
C VAL A 134 11.53 0.74 -0.09
N LEU A 135 12.62 0.00 -0.31
CA LEU A 135 13.29 -0.05 -1.61
C LEU A 135 12.35 -0.57 -2.71
N GLY A 136 11.57 -1.62 -2.42
CA GLY A 136 10.58 -2.15 -3.37
C GLY A 136 9.51 -1.13 -3.75
N ILE A 137 9.04 -0.33 -2.79
CA ILE A 137 8.09 0.76 -3.03
C ILE A 137 8.72 1.82 -3.96
N LEU A 138 9.94 2.29 -3.62
CA LEU A 138 10.62 3.32 -4.39
C LEU A 138 10.94 2.86 -5.82
N THR A 139 11.34 1.60 -5.99
CA THR A 139 11.62 1.02 -7.31
C THR A 139 10.36 0.95 -8.17
N ASP A 140 9.24 0.51 -7.58
CA ASP A 140 7.96 0.40 -8.28
C ASP A 140 7.42 1.77 -8.73
N LEU A 141 7.53 2.77 -7.85
CA LEU A 141 7.17 4.15 -8.18
C LEU A 141 8.13 4.77 -9.20
N GLY A 142 9.42 4.51 -9.07
CA GLY A 142 10.46 5.00 -9.99
C GLY A 142 10.26 4.51 -11.43
N ALA A 143 9.80 3.27 -11.59
CA ALA A 143 9.51 2.71 -12.91
C ALA A 143 8.32 3.39 -13.62
N GLN A 144 7.48 4.13 -12.90
CA GLN A 144 6.33 4.87 -13.45
C GLN A 144 6.65 6.34 -13.76
N VAL A 145 7.88 6.82 -13.47
CA VAL A 145 8.32 8.18 -13.77
C VAL A 145 8.41 8.38 -15.28
N GLN A 146 7.89 9.51 -15.78
CA GLN A 146 8.07 9.89 -17.17
C GLN A 146 9.54 10.29 -17.37
N VAL A 147 10.22 9.58 -18.26
CA VAL A 147 11.65 9.83 -18.55
C VAL A 147 11.81 10.48 -19.92
N PRO A 148 12.74 11.45 -20.07
CA PRO A 148 13.05 12.05 -21.37
C PRO A 148 13.55 11.01 -22.36
N VAL A 149 13.08 11.09 -23.62
CA VAL A 149 13.45 10.14 -24.69
C VAL A 149 14.96 10.13 -24.93
N GLU A 150 15.60 11.28 -24.80
CA GLU A 150 17.05 11.47 -24.95
C GLU A 150 17.83 10.62 -23.95
N ARG A 151 17.27 10.44 -22.73
CA ARG A 151 17.88 9.64 -21.67
C ARG A 151 17.74 8.14 -21.88
N ILE A 152 16.71 7.74 -22.60
CA ILE A 152 16.57 6.37 -23.06
C ILE A 152 17.57 6.09 -24.17
N GLY A 153 17.71 7.06 -25.12
CA GLY A 153 18.58 6.92 -26.27
C GLY A 153 20.08 6.90 -25.92
N ASP A 154 20.51 7.62 -24.90
CA ASP A 154 21.90 7.63 -24.41
C ASP A 154 22.23 6.49 -23.44
N GLY A 155 21.24 5.64 -23.09
CA GLY A 155 21.39 4.49 -22.20
C GLY A 155 21.50 4.86 -20.71
N SER A 156 21.24 6.11 -20.32
CA SER A 156 21.33 6.56 -18.92
C SER A 156 20.13 6.16 -18.07
N THR A 157 19.03 5.71 -18.70
CA THR A 157 17.83 5.20 -18.01
C THR A 157 17.09 4.16 -18.86
N THR A 158 16.16 3.46 -18.24
CA THR A 158 15.24 2.55 -18.91
C THR A 158 13.93 3.26 -19.27
N PRO A 159 13.18 2.80 -20.28
CA PRO A 159 11.86 3.33 -20.59
C PRO A 159 10.91 3.27 -19.40
N THR A 160 9.98 4.23 -19.32
CA THR A 160 8.87 4.20 -18.36
C THR A 160 8.06 2.91 -18.55
N VAL A 161 7.84 2.16 -17.48
CA VAL A 161 7.06 0.90 -17.55
C VAL A 161 5.58 1.17 -17.84
N GLY A 162 5.05 2.33 -17.45
CA GLY A 162 3.65 2.68 -17.64
C GLY A 162 2.74 2.04 -16.60
N LEU A 163 1.53 1.67 -17.01
CA LEU A 163 0.52 1.11 -16.10
C LEU A 163 0.79 -0.37 -15.83
N ILE A 164 0.66 -0.77 -14.57
CA ILE A 164 0.92 -2.12 -14.10
C ILE A 164 -0.40 -2.79 -13.71
N GLY A 165 -0.66 -3.96 -14.27
CA GLY A 165 -1.83 -4.76 -13.94
C GLY A 165 -3.15 -4.08 -14.26
N GLY A 166 -4.03 -3.99 -13.26
CA GLY A 166 -5.35 -3.36 -13.39
C GLY A 166 -5.38 -1.86 -13.07
N GLU A 167 -4.24 -1.19 -13.07
CA GLU A 167 -4.15 0.24 -12.84
C GLU A 167 -4.79 1.04 -13.98
N THR A 168 -5.42 2.15 -13.65
CA THR A 168 -6.01 3.09 -14.61
C THR A 168 -5.16 4.35 -14.79
N ARG A 169 -4.20 4.57 -13.89
CA ARG A 169 -3.23 5.66 -13.91
C ARG A 169 -2.00 5.28 -13.07
N PRO A 170 -0.83 5.90 -13.28
CA PRO A 170 0.31 5.78 -12.37
C PRO A 170 -0.07 6.16 -10.94
N THR A 171 0.58 5.56 -9.95
CA THR A 171 0.37 5.88 -8.53
C THR A 171 0.70 7.34 -8.24
N ILE A 172 1.81 7.82 -8.81
CA ILE A 172 2.22 9.23 -8.80
C ILE A 172 2.62 9.58 -10.23
N ILE A 173 2.04 10.62 -10.80
CA ILE A 173 2.49 11.15 -12.09
C ILE A 173 3.65 12.09 -11.82
N ILE A 174 4.84 11.69 -12.21
CA ILE A 174 6.05 12.51 -12.15
C ILE A 174 6.45 12.85 -13.58
N HIS A 175 6.31 14.13 -13.91
CA HIS A 175 6.68 14.67 -15.21
C HIS A 175 8.17 14.94 -15.31
N SER A 176 8.68 15.02 -16.54
CA SER A 176 10.06 15.42 -16.83
C SER A 176 10.14 16.38 -17.99
N GLY A 177 11.19 17.19 -18.01
CA GLY A 177 11.46 18.15 -19.08
C GLY A 177 12.66 19.04 -18.76
N GLN A 178 12.91 20.02 -19.63
CA GLN A 178 14.03 20.97 -19.42
C GLN A 178 13.74 21.98 -18.30
N ARG A 179 12.47 22.31 -18.08
CA ARG A 179 12.01 23.26 -17.05
C ARG A 179 10.71 22.78 -16.43
N ALA A 180 10.64 22.81 -15.12
CA ALA A 180 9.40 22.61 -14.39
C ALA A 180 8.52 23.87 -14.42
N PRO A 181 7.19 23.76 -14.35
CA PRO A 181 6.31 24.91 -14.14
C PRO A 181 6.63 25.64 -12.83
N ASP A 182 6.56 26.98 -12.85
CA ASP A 182 6.85 27.80 -11.67
C ASP A 182 5.92 27.52 -10.49
N ASN A 183 4.73 26.98 -10.77
CA ASN A 183 3.71 26.59 -9.78
C ASN A 183 3.66 25.08 -9.51
N ALA A 184 4.68 24.30 -9.85
CA ALA A 184 4.73 22.88 -9.51
C ALA A 184 4.54 22.66 -7.99
N TYR A 185 3.93 21.52 -7.61
CA TYR A 185 3.80 21.16 -6.19
C TYR A 185 5.16 20.87 -5.57
N VAL A 186 5.96 20.09 -6.24
CA VAL A 186 7.35 19.79 -5.93
C VAL A 186 8.11 19.64 -7.25
N SER A 187 9.35 20.11 -7.27
CA SER A 187 10.23 19.90 -8.42
C SER A 187 11.67 19.66 -7.94
N ILE A 188 12.43 18.91 -8.74
CA ILE A 188 13.83 18.63 -8.50
C ILE A 188 14.60 18.65 -9.81
N ALA A 189 15.80 19.22 -9.79
CA ALA A 189 16.77 19.10 -10.88
C ALA A 189 17.57 17.80 -10.70
N TYR A 190 17.65 17.00 -11.74
CA TYR A 190 18.52 15.83 -11.79
C TYR A 190 19.23 15.73 -13.13
N GLY A 191 20.54 15.94 -13.11
CA GLY A 191 21.33 16.13 -14.33
C GLY A 191 20.82 17.35 -15.12
N PRO A 192 20.61 17.25 -16.44
CA PRO A 192 20.09 18.35 -17.26
C PRO A 192 18.56 18.43 -17.28
N SER A 193 17.86 17.56 -16.57
CA SER A 193 16.41 17.48 -16.59
C SER A 193 15.80 17.93 -15.27
N MET A 194 14.60 18.51 -15.36
CA MET A 194 13.73 18.79 -14.22
C MET A 194 12.66 17.70 -14.14
N TYR A 195 12.32 17.29 -12.91
CA TYR A 195 11.22 16.40 -12.61
C TYR A 195 10.27 17.10 -11.67
N TRP A 196 8.95 16.90 -11.84
CA TRP A 196 7.96 17.58 -11.00
C TRP A 196 6.66 16.82 -10.88
N VAL A 197 5.91 17.13 -9.83
CA VAL A 197 4.50 16.76 -9.65
C VAL A 197 3.67 18.03 -9.83
N GLU A 198 2.59 17.92 -10.60
CA GLU A 198 1.68 19.03 -10.88
C GLU A 198 0.96 19.51 -9.62
N ARG A 199 0.79 20.84 -9.48
CA ARG A 199 0.07 21.44 -8.34
C ARG A 199 -1.42 21.06 -8.30
N ASN A 200 -2.04 20.89 -9.45
CA ASN A 200 -3.44 20.56 -9.62
C ASN A 200 -3.73 19.05 -9.67
N ASP A 201 -2.70 18.18 -9.66
CA ASP A 201 -2.87 16.73 -9.52
C ASP A 201 -3.01 16.34 -8.04
N PHE A 202 -4.25 16.37 -7.56
CA PHE A 202 -4.57 16.03 -6.17
C PHE A 202 -4.12 14.62 -5.80
N ASP A 203 -4.40 13.63 -6.66
CA ASP A 203 -4.12 12.22 -6.37
C ASP A 203 -2.61 11.95 -6.26
N SER A 204 -1.80 12.53 -7.17
CA SER A 204 -0.34 12.39 -7.09
C SER A 204 0.24 13.07 -5.84
N LYS A 205 -0.26 14.25 -5.47
CA LYS A 205 0.16 14.92 -4.23
C LYS A 205 -0.19 14.09 -2.99
N TYR A 206 -1.39 13.53 -2.98
CA TYR A 206 -1.83 12.72 -1.84
C TYR A 206 -1.02 11.42 -1.74
N ALA A 207 -0.80 10.72 -2.86
CA ALA A 207 0.05 9.53 -2.91
C ALA A 207 1.49 9.84 -2.49
N PHE A 208 2.05 10.98 -2.91
CA PHE A 208 3.37 11.45 -2.49
C PHE A 208 3.45 11.63 -0.97
N THR A 209 2.43 12.25 -0.38
CA THR A 209 2.34 12.40 1.09
C THR A 209 2.26 11.05 1.80
N VAL A 210 1.51 10.08 1.27
CA VAL A 210 1.44 8.72 1.83
C VAL A 210 2.82 8.05 1.81
N VAL A 211 3.56 8.16 0.69
CA VAL A 211 4.92 7.62 0.58
C VAL A 211 5.86 8.26 1.61
N GLN A 212 5.82 9.59 1.76
CA GLN A 212 6.62 10.29 2.76
C GLN A 212 6.32 9.78 4.18
N ASN A 213 5.05 9.61 4.54
CA ASN A 213 4.65 9.07 5.84
C ASN A 213 5.14 7.63 6.05
N VAL A 214 5.05 6.77 5.02
CA VAL A 214 5.56 5.39 5.09
C VAL A 214 7.08 5.38 5.31
N MET A 215 7.82 6.25 4.62
CA MET A 215 9.27 6.37 4.80
C MET A 215 9.62 6.86 6.20
N ALA A 216 8.96 7.90 6.71
CA ALA A 216 9.20 8.42 8.05
C ALA A 216 8.94 7.37 9.14
N LEU A 217 7.88 6.56 9.00
CA LEU A 217 7.59 5.46 9.91
C LEU A 217 8.67 4.37 9.87
N ALA A 218 9.18 4.05 8.68
CA ALA A 218 10.26 3.06 8.54
C ALA A 218 11.57 3.56 9.17
N GLU A 219 11.89 4.84 9.08
CA GLU A 219 13.06 5.45 9.74
C GLU A 219 12.92 5.44 11.26
N ALA A 220 11.73 5.77 11.79
CA ALA A 220 11.47 5.77 13.22
C ALA A 220 11.66 4.38 13.86
N ASP A 221 11.25 3.31 13.17
CA ASP A 221 11.42 1.92 13.65
C ASP A 221 12.89 1.49 13.66
N THR A 222 13.71 1.97 12.73
CA THR A 222 15.15 1.66 12.70
C THR A 222 15.93 2.39 13.80
N SER A 223 15.53 3.62 14.15
CA SER A 223 16.20 4.40 15.20
C SER A 223 15.98 3.82 16.61
N SER A 224 14.86 3.17 16.85
CA SER A 224 14.56 2.52 18.14
C SER A 224 15.35 1.24 18.38
N LYS A 225 16.02 0.69 17.39
CA LYS A 225 16.84 -0.54 17.45
C LYS A 225 18.35 -0.27 17.50
N ALA A 226 18.79 0.97 17.74
CA ALA A 226 20.20 1.27 17.90
C ALA A 226 20.80 0.43 19.06
N PRO A 227 21.90 -0.31 18.84
CA PRO A 227 22.49 -1.13 19.89
C PRO A 227 22.98 -0.23 21.02
N VAL A 228 22.50 -0.48 22.24
CA VAL A 228 23.04 0.16 23.46
C VAL A 228 24.38 -0.52 23.74
N VAL A 229 25.49 0.15 23.44
CA VAL A 229 26.81 -0.29 23.83
C VAL A 229 26.97 0.05 25.32
N THR A 230 26.84 -0.96 26.18
CA THR A 230 27.15 -0.83 27.60
C THR A 230 28.67 -1.00 27.75
N ILE A 231 29.41 0.07 28.07
CA ILE A 231 30.80 0.01 28.41
C ILE A 231 30.86 -0.32 29.92
N PRO A 232 31.40 -1.50 30.34
CA PRO A 232 31.58 -1.76 31.76
C PRO A 232 32.64 -0.77 32.31
N ALA A 233 32.29 -0.04 33.34
CA ALA A 233 33.24 0.76 34.10
C ALA A 233 34.10 -0.19 34.94
N ASN A 234 35.43 -0.15 34.72
CA ASN A 234 36.42 -0.84 35.60
C ASN A 234 36.57 -0.10 36.91
#